data_bf2c0e9eee68b6561f019250c60e9ea8
#
_entry.id   bf2c0e9eee68b6561f019250c60e9ea8
#
_cell.length_a   1.000
_cell.length_b   1.000
_cell.length_c   1.000
_cell.angle_alpha   90.00
_cell.angle_beta   90.00
_cell.angle_gamma   90.00
#
_symmetry.space_group_name_H-M   'P 1'
#
loop_
_entity.id
_entity.type
_entity.pdbx_description
1 polymer ?
#
loop_
_entity_poly.entity_id
_entity_poly.type
_entity_poly.pdbx_seq_one_letter_code
_entity_poly.pdbx_strand_id
1 'polypeptide(L)'
;TAYEIMPSLVGSEMCIRDRFIERVMLRPLVNQDLIILFMATIGLNYFIEGFAQLIWGSHVGVLDLGIDQYAAFEIGAALINKFDVWAALIAGSLVLVLSLFFRYTVIGRALRAVADDHQAALSVGIPLSTIWIYVWSTAGLVALVAGVVWGSKLGVQFAISTVALKAIPVLIIGGFTSVPGAIVGGLIVGCGEKLAEVYLGAYIGYGIENWFPYMLALAVLMIRPEGLFGEKIIERV
;
A
#
# COMPACT_ATOMS: atom_id res chain seq x y z
N THR A 1 12.11 -15.93 23.52
CA THR A 1 13.19 -15.77 22.54
C THR A 1 12.85 -14.57 21.65
N ALA A 2 13.86 -13.93 21.04
CA ALA A 2 13.70 -12.69 20.26
C ALA A 2 12.59 -12.70 19.20
N TYR A 3 12.15 -13.87 18.79
CA TYR A 3 11.06 -14.12 17.85
C TYR A 3 9.65 -13.85 18.43
N GLU A 4 9.52 -13.89 19.75
CA GLU A 4 8.24 -13.61 20.43
C GLU A 4 8.12 -12.17 20.90
N ILE A 5 9.23 -11.45 21.00
CA ILE A 5 9.28 -10.08 21.52
C ILE A 5 8.94 -9.05 20.43
N MET A 6 9.37 -9.27 19.17
CA MET A 6 9.04 -8.37 18.07
C MET A 6 7.53 -8.27 17.78
N PRO A 7 6.77 -9.38 17.63
CA PRO A 7 5.32 -9.27 17.45
C PRO A 7 4.60 -8.77 18.70
N SER A 8 5.14 -8.97 19.91
CA SER A 8 4.50 -8.47 21.13
C SER A 8 4.64 -6.98 21.33
N LEU A 9 5.76 -6.36 20.96
CA LEU A 9 5.98 -4.91 21.07
C LEU A 9 5.22 -4.13 19.99
N VAL A 10 5.35 -4.53 18.73
CA VAL A 10 4.60 -3.91 17.62
C VAL A 10 3.11 -4.24 17.72
N GLY A 11 2.77 -5.45 18.15
CA GLY A 11 1.39 -5.89 18.35
C GLY A 11 0.69 -5.21 19.53
N SER A 12 1.38 -4.89 20.62
CA SER A 12 0.73 -4.26 21.79
C SER A 12 0.36 -2.80 21.53
N GLU A 13 1.22 -2.03 20.90
CA GLU A 13 0.92 -0.63 20.56
C GLU A 13 -0.13 -0.51 19.45
N MET A 14 -0.03 -1.35 18.42
CA MET A 14 -1.09 -1.45 17.41
C MET A 14 -2.40 -1.98 18.00
N CYS A 15 -2.37 -3.00 18.86
CA CYS A 15 -3.58 -3.52 19.49
C CYS A 15 -4.32 -2.50 20.35
N ILE A 16 -3.63 -1.59 21.04
CA ILE A 16 -4.29 -0.55 21.85
C ILE A 16 -4.98 0.45 20.93
N ARG A 17 -4.29 0.92 19.88
CA ARG A 17 -4.85 1.86 18.90
C ARG A 17 -5.97 1.23 18.09
N ASP A 18 -5.76 0.03 17.57
CA ASP A 18 -6.73 -0.69 16.76
C ASP A 18 -7.95 -1.09 17.59
N ARG A 19 -7.76 -1.53 18.84
CA ARG A 19 -8.87 -1.82 19.76
C ARG A 19 -9.65 -0.58 20.14
N PHE A 20 -9.01 0.58 20.23
CA PHE A 20 -9.71 1.84 20.46
C PHE A 20 -10.54 2.23 19.23
N ILE A 21 -9.96 2.19 18.04
CA ILE A 21 -10.64 2.48 16.77
C ILE A 21 -11.77 1.49 16.52
N GLU A 22 -11.51 0.19 16.71
CA GLU A 22 -12.51 -0.86 16.59
C GLU A 22 -13.70 -0.61 17.55
N ARG A 23 -13.41 -0.35 18.82
CA ARG A 23 -14.44 -0.23 19.84
C ARG A 23 -15.27 1.05 19.71
N VAL A 24 -14.64 2.16 19.31
CA VAL A 24 -15.29 3.48 19.25
C VAL A 24 -15.93 3.71 17.88
N MET A 25 -15.29 3.28 16.78
CA MET A 25 -15.77 3.61 15.45
C MET A 25 -16.31 2.41 14.67
N LEU A 26 -15.60 1.26 14.66
CA LEU A 26 -16.02 0.15 13.83
C LEU A 26 -17.13 -0.70 14.46
N ARG A 27 -17.13 -0.86 15.78
CA ARG A 27 -18.13 -1.67 16.48
C ARG A 27 -19.58 -1.16 16.35
N PRO A 28 -19.86 0.16 16.40
CA PRO A 28 -21.19 0.67 16.13
C PRO A 28 -21.64 0.51 14.68
N LEU A 29 -20.68 0.32 13.76
CA LEU A 29 -20.90 0.20 12.32
C LEU A 29 -20.99 -1.28 11.85
N VAL A 30 -20.82 -2.24 12.76
CA VAL A 30 -21.05 -3.67 12.48
C VAL A 30 -22.51 -3.84 12.07
N ASN A 31 -22.75 -4.47 10.92
CA ASN A 31 -24.05 -4.65 10.26
C ASN A 31 -24.60 -3.40 9.51
N GLN A 32 -23.79 -2.39 9.25
CA GLN A 32 -24.12 -1.32 8.33
C GLN A 32 -23.64 -1.64 6.91
N ASP A 33 -24.20 -0.93 5.93
CA ASP A 33 -23.80 -1.09 4.54
C ASP A 33 -22.30 -0.80 4.31
N LEU A 34 -21.70 -1.48 3.36
CA LEU A 34 -20.27 -1.37 3.01
C LEU A 34 -19.87 0.09 2.71
N ILE A 35 -20.79 0.88 2.15
CA ILE A 35 -20.58 2.29 1.84
C ILE A 35 -20.39 3.12 3.13
N ILE A 36 -21.16 2.80 4.18
CA ILE A 36 -21.06 3.50 5.47
C ILE A 36 -19.72 3.21 6.12
N LEU A 37 -19.28 1.95 6.11
CA LEU A 37 -17.95 1.55 6.57
C LEU A 37 -16.84 2.27 5.80
N PHE A 38 -16.95 2.35 4.49
CA PHE A 38 -15.99 3.04 3.64
C PHE A 38 -15.93 4.54 3.96
N MET A 39 -17.09 5.20 4.10
CA MET A 39 -17.13 6.62 4.47
C MET A 39 -16.58 6.87 5.88
N ALA A 40 -16.83 5.98 6.82
CA ALA A 40 -16.30 6.08 8.18
C ALA A 40 -14.76 5.95 8.19
N THR A 41 -14.18 5.04 7.40
CA THR A 41 -12.73 4.89 7.30
C THR A 41 -12.06 6.10 6.65
N ILE A 42 -12.67 6.69 5.62
CA ILE A 42 -12.21 7.95 5.02
C ILE A 42 -12.29 9.09 6.04
N GLY A 43 -13.42 9.23 6.75
CA GLY A 43 -13.58 10.24 7.79
C GLY A 43 -12.54 10.11 8.90
N LEU A 44 -12.26 8.87 9.33
CA LEU A 44 -11.21 8.58 10.30
C LEU A 44 -9.82 8.97 9.79
N ASN A 45 -9.52 8.70 8.53
CA ASN A 45 -8.25 9.09 7.92
C ASN A 45 -8.05 10.62 7.97
N TYR A 46 -9.05 11.40 7.53
CA TYR A 46 -8.98 12.85 7.59
C TYR A 46 -8.95 13.38 9.01
N PHE A 47 -9.65 12.73 9.95
CA PHE A 47 -9.59 13.10 11.36
C PHE A 47 -8.20 12.91 11.94
N ILE A 48 -7.56 11.76 11.69
CA ILE A 48 -6.19 11.48 12.15
C ILE A 48 -5.20 12.46 11.53
N GLU A 49 -5.33 12.72 10.22
CA GLU A 49 -4.47 13.67 9.51
C GLU A 49 -4.61 15.09 10.09
N GLY A 50 -5.84 15.59 10.25
CA GLY A 50 -6.10 16.91 10.81
C GLY A 50 -5.65 17.03 12.28
N PHE A 51 -5.87 16.00 13.07
CA PHE A 51 -5.40 15.94 14.46
C PHE A 51 -3.88 15.94 14.56
N ALA A 52 -3.21 15.19 13.70
CA ALA A 52 -1.76 15.17 13.63
C ALA A 52 -1.19 16.55 13.21
N GLN A 53 -1.84 17.24 12.26
CA GLN A 53 -1.46 18.61 11.87
C GLN A 53 -1.61 19.61 13.02
N LEU A 54 -2.62 19.45 13.87
CA LEU A 54 -2.80 20.29 15.06
C LEU A 54 -1.68 20.13 16.09
N ILE A 55 -1.16 18.90 16.27
CA ILE A 55 -0.10 18.60 17.26
C ILE A 55 1.27 18.95 16.72
N TRP A 56 1.61 18.51 15.51
CA TRP A 56 2.96 18.66 14.93
C TRP A 56 3.10 19.85 13.98
N GLY A 57 1.99 20.53 13.66
CA GLY A 57 1.98 21.60 12.66
C GLY A 57 2.00 21.06 11.23
N SER A 58 1.95 21.98 10.27
CA SER A 58 1.96 21.67 8.83
C SER A 58 3.34 21.81 8.17
N HIS A 59 4.41 21.83 8.98
CA HIS A 59 5.75 21.99 8.45
C HIS A 59 6.22 20.75 7.70
N VAL A 60 6.86 20.96 6.55
CA VAL A 60 7.53 19.88 5.81
C VAL A 60 8.82 19.54 6.54
N GLY A 61 8.86 18.35 7.13
CA GLY A 61 10.06 17.82 7.77
C GLY A 61 11.03 17.27 6.71
N VAL A 62 12.28 17.71 6.74
CA VAL A 62 13.32 17.14 5.86
C VAL A 62 13.87 15.88 6.51
N LEU A 63 13.77 14.75 5.81
CA LEU A 63 14.37 13.50 6.24
C LEU A 63 15.63 13.25 5.41
N ASP A 64 16.79 13.54 6.01
CA ASP A 64 18.08 13.30 5.37
C ASP A 64 18.57 11.88 5.69
N LEU A 65 18.64 11.03 4.66
CA LEU A 65 19.16 9.67 4.74
C LEU A 65 20.66 9.60 4.47
N GLY A 66 21.35 10.74 4.30
CA GLY A 66 22.75 10.78 3.91
C GLY A 66 23.01 10.36 2.47
N ILE A 67 21.96 10.26 1.64
CA ILE A 67 22.05 9.98 0.22
C ILE A 67 21.81 11.27 -0.53
N ASP A 68 22.81 11.73 -1.29
CA ASP A 68 22.68 12.91 -2.13
C ASP A 68 21.52 12.77 -3.13
N GLN A 69 20.44 13.49 -2.89
CA GLN A 69 19.24 13.46 -3.73
C GLN A 69 19.47 14.05 -5.13
N TYR A 70 20.49 14.89 -5.27
CA TYR A 70 20.84 15.58 -6.52
C TYR A 70 21.95 14.89 -7.31
N ALA A 71 22.60 13.87 -6.72
CA ALA A 71 23.63 13.14 -7.41
C ALA A 71 23.02 12.24 -8.48
N ALA A 72 23.40 12.46 -9.74
CA ALA A 72 22.97 11.68 -10.88
C ALA A 72 24.14 10.93 -11.51
N PHE A 73 23.85 9.79 -12.12
CA PHE A 73 24.75 9.10 -13.03
C PHE A 73 24.39 9.49 -14.47
N GLU A 74 25.39 9.83 -15.24
CA GLU A 74 25.23 10.02 -16.69
C GLU A 74 25.47 8.68 -17.40
N ILE A 75 24.41 8.12 -17.98
CA ILE A 75 24.51 6.93 -18.83
C ILE A 75 24.08 7.34 -20.24
N GLY A 76 25.06 7.73 -21.06
CA GLY A 76 24.80 8.27 -22.40
C GLY A 76 24.09 9.62 -22.35
N ALA A 77 22.88 9.70 -22.89
CA ALA A 77 22.06 10.90 -22.90
C ALA A 77 21.05 10.98 -21.73
N ALA A 78 21.01 9.97 -20.84
CA ALA A 78 20.07 9.91 -19.74
C ALA A 78 20.75 10.21 -18.41
N LEU A 79 20.15 11.14 -17.64
CA LEU A 79 20.52 11.45 -16.27
C LEU A 79 19.66 10.57 -15.33
N ILE A 80 20.29 9.62 -14.65
CA ILE A 80 19.62 8.74 -13.69
C ILE A 80 19.97 9.21 -12.27
N ASN A 81 18.98 9.61 -11.51
CA ASN A 81 19.17 10.02 -10.13
C ASN A 81 19.57 8.81 -9.25
N LYS A 82 20.65 8.94 -8.50
CA LYS A 82 21.13 7.90 -7.57
C LYS A 82 20.06 7.50 -6.56
N PHE A 83 19.31 8.46 -6.05
CA PHE A 83 18.23 8.22 -5.11
C PHE A 83 17.16 7.29 -5.67
N ASP A 84 16.74 7.48 -6.93
CA ASP A 84 15.71 6.65 -7.57
C ASP A 84 16.19 5.20 -7.76
N VAL A 85 17.50 4.99 -8.01
CA VAL A 85 18.09 3.65 -8.07
C VAL A 85 18.06 2.98 -6.69
N TRP A 86 18.44 3.69 -5.62
CA TRP A 86 18.36 3.17 -4.25
C TRP A 86 16.91 2.88 -3.85
N ALA A 87 15.98 3.77 -4.15
CA ALA A 87 14.56 3.56 -3.90
C ALA A 87 14.02 2.31 -4.60
N ALA A 88 14.40 2.11 -5.87
CA ALA A 88 14.03 0.91 -6.64
C ALA A 88 14.62 -0.37 -6.05
N LEU A 89 15.88 -0.35 -5.59
CA LEU A 89 16.52 -1.48 -4.92
C LEU A 89 15.84 -1.82 -3.59
N ILE A 90 15.52 -0.82 -2.77
CA ILE A 90 14.82 -1.00 -1.50
C ILE A 90 13.43 -1.58 -1.76
N ALA A 91 12.67 -1.00 -2.67
CA ALA A 91 11.34 -1.48 -3.03
C ALA A 91 11.37 -2.90 -3.59
N GLY A 92 12.30 -3.18 -4.52
CA GLY A 92 12.49 -4.51 -5.12
C GLY A 92 12.88 -5.56 -4.08
N SER A 93 13.80 -5.24 -3.17
CA SER A 93 14.21 -6.14 -2.09
C SER A 93 13.06 -6.41 -1.11
N LEU A 94 12.28 -5.39 -0.76
CA LEU A 94 11.11 -5.53 0.11
C LEU A 94 10.05 -6.45 -0.52
N VAL A 95 9.73 -6.24 -1.80
CA VAL A 95 8.78 -7.08 -2.53
C VAL A 95 9.28 -8.52 -2.61
N LEU A 96 10.57 -8.73 -2.89
CA LEU A 96 11.18 -10.05 -2.96
C LEU A 96 11.10 -10.76 -1.60
N VAL A 97 11.48 -10.09 -0.51
CA VAL A 97 11.42 -10.64 0.85
C VAL A 97 9.99 -11.01 1.22
N LEU A 98 9.02 -10.13 0.97
CA LEU A 98 7.61 -10.41 1.24
C LEU A 98 7.07 -11.54 0.39
N SER A 99 7.40 -11.58 -0.90
CA SER A 99 6.99 -12.67 -1.80
C SER A 99 7.53 -14.03 -1.33
N LEU A 100 8.81 -14.08 -0.93
CA LEU A 100 9.41 -15.28 -0.34
C LEU A 100 8.77 -15.65 0.99
N PHE A 101 8.52 -14.66 1.87
CA PHE A 101 7.84 -14.87 3.14
C PHE A 101 6.46 -15.49 2.94
N PHE A 102 5.61 -14.89 2.10
CA PHE A 102 4.28 -15.41 1.82
C PHE A 102 4.29 -16.78 1.12
N ARG A 103 5.30 -17.06 0.30
CA ARG A 103 5.37 -18.33 -0.44
C ARG A 103 5.87 -19.49 0.40
N TYR A 104 6.89 -19.29 1.25
CA TYR A 104 7.61 -20.37 1.91
C TYR A 104 7.28 -20.55 3.38
N THR A 105 6.69 -19.54 4.06
CA THR A 105 6.37 -19.68 5.48
C THR A 105 5.03 -20.36 5.73
N VAL A 106 4.90 -20.97 6.91
CA VAL A 106 3.64 -21.54 7.39
C VAL A 106 2.57 -20.48 7.54
N ILE A 107 2.99 -19.27 8.01
CA ILE A 107 2.12 -18.12 8.19
C ILE A 107 1.58 -17.63 6.84
N GLY A 108 2.42 -17.58 5.81
CA GLY A 108 1.98 -17.20 4.45
C GLY A 108 0.98 -18.20 3.86
N ARG A 109 1.10 -19.49 4.17
CA ARG A 109 0.09 -20.49 3.79
C ARG A 109 -1.22 -20.31 4.55
N ALA A 110 -1.14 -20.06 5.86
CA ALA A 110 -2.30 -19.79 6.69
C ALA A 110 -3.04 -18.51 6.25
N LEU A 111 -2.29 -17.46 5.91
CA LEU A 111 -2.85 -16.21 5.36
C LEU A 111 -3.65 -16.45 4.08
N ARG A 112 -3.13 -17.25 3.14
CA ARG A 112 -3.86 -17.59 1.91
C ARG A 112 -5.11 -18.40 2.21
N ALA A 113 -5.03 -19.40 3.09
CA ALA A 113 -6.20 -20.18 3.48
C ALA A 113 -7.31 -19.32 4.12
N VAL A 114 -6.92 -18.32 4.94
CA VAL A 114 -7.88 -17.37 5.53
C VAL A 114 -8.44 -16.41 4.49
N ALA A 115 -7.65 -16.01 3.50
CA ALA A 115 -8.10 -15.14 2.41
C ALA A 115 -9.10 -15.85 1.49
N ASP A 116 -8.91 -17.15 1.24
CA ASP A 116 -9.79 -17.96 0.40
C ASP A 116 -11.14 -18.23 1.10
N ASP A 117 -11.11 -18.71 2.35
CA ASP A 117 -12.32 -18.95 3.14
C ASP A 117 -12.05 -18.84 4.65
N HIS A 118 -12.60 -17.78 5.27
CA HIS A 118 -12.51 -17.54 6.71
C HIS A 118 -13.14 -18.65 7.55
N GLN A 119 -14.27 -19.21 7.12
CA GLN A 119 -14.99 -20.23 7.89
C GLN A 119 -14.29 -21.58 7.81
N ALA A 120 -13.79 -21.93 6.63
CA ALA A 120 -13.00 -23.13 6.44
C ALA A 120 -11.69 -23.05 7.24
N ALA A 121 -11.00 -21.92 7.27
CA ALA A 121 -9.78 -21.73 8.05
C ALA A 121 -10.01 -21.90 9.56
N LEU A 122 -11.11 -21.35 10.09
CA LEU A 122 -11.51 -21.53 11.48
C LEU A 122 -11.81 -22.99 11.80
N SER A 123 -12.46 -23.73 10.91
CA SER A 123 -12.80 -25.14 11.13
C SER A 123 -11.56 -26.03 11.22
N VAL A 124 -10.47 -25.68 10.56
CA VAL A 124 -9.17 -26.36 10.63
C VAL A 124 -8.33 -25.89 11.84
N GLY A 125 -8.85 -24.93 12.62
CA GLY A 125 -8.20 -24.47 13.86
C GLY A 125 -7.15 -23.37 13.66
N ILE A 126 -7.19 -22.63 12.56
CA ILE A 126 -6.31 -21.48 12.33
C ILE A 126 -6.83 -20.28 13.14
N PRO A 127 -6.09 -19.78 14.15
CA PRO A 127 -6.55 -18.66 14.96
C PRO A 127 -6.46 -17.34 14.18
N LEU A 128 -7.60 -16.76 13.82
CA LEU A 128 -7.68 -15.50 13.07
C LEU A 128 -6.94 -14.33 13.74
N SER A 129 -6.98 -14.27 15.08
CA SER A 129 -6.28 -13.21 15.83
C SER A 129 -4.77 -13.20 15.57
N THR A 130 -4.15 -14.37 15.48
CA THR A 130 -2.72 -14.48 15.17
C THR A 130 -2.42 -14.06 13.74
N ILE A 131 -3.29 -14.44 12.79
CA ILE A 131 -3.16 -14.05 11.38
C ILE A 131 -3.26 -12.53 11.23
N TRP A 132 -4.21 -11.89 11.88
CA TRP A 132 -4.36 -10.43 11.85
C TRP A 132 -3.14 -9.69 12.38
N ILE A 133 -2.48 -10.18 13.44
CA ILE A 133 -1.24 -9.59 13.95
C ILE A 133 -0.15 -9.59 12.88
N TYR A 134 0.04 -10.70 12.16
CA TYR A 134 1.05 -10.76 11.09
C TYR A 134 0.70 -9.87 9.90
N VAL A 135 -0.58 -9.80 9.49
CA VAL A 135 -1.04 -8.91 8.42
C VAL A 135 -0.72 -7.45 8.76
N TRP A 136 -1.14 -6.99 9.93
CA TRP A 136 -0.93 -5.61 10.36
C TRP A 136 0.55 -5.29 10.58
N SER A 137 1.32 -6.22 11.13
CA SER A 137 2.77 -6.03 11.31
C SER A 137 3.51 -5.91 9.98
N THR A 138 3.19 -6.76 8.99
CA THR A 138 3.80 -6.68 7.66
C THR A 138 3.36 -5.42 6.92
N ALA A 139 2.08 -5.05 6.99
CA ALA A 139 1.58 -3.82 6.40
C ALA A 139 2.24 -2.57 7.01
N GLY A 140 2.39 -2.54 8.36
CA GLY A 140 3.07 -1.45 9.06
C GLY A 140 4.54 -1.32 8.68
N LEU A 141 5.25 -2.46 8.52
CA LEU A 141 6.64 -2.46 8.07
C LEU A 141 6.78 -1.91 6.64
N VAL A 142 5.91 -2.35 5.72
CA VAL A 142 5.88 -1.83 4.34
C VAL A 142 5.58 -0.34 4.32
N ALA A 143 4.58 0.10 5.09
CA ALA A 143 4.22 1.51 5.19
C ALA A 143 5.37 2.37 5.76
N LEU A 144 6.12 1.86 6.75
CA LEU A 144 7.28 2.53 7.30
C LEU A 144 8.37 2.70 6.25
N VAL A 145 8.74 1.63 5.53
CA VAL A 145 9.75 1.70 4.46
C VAL A 145 9.32 2.65 3.36
N ALA A 146 8.08 2.55 2.90
CA ALA A 146 7.54 3.46 1.88
C ALA A 146 7.53 4.92 2.38
N GLY A 147 7.11 5.15 3.63
CA GLY A 147 7.09 6.47 4.26
C GLY A 147 8.49 7.08 4.37
N VAL A 148 9.51 6.29 4.71
CA VAL A 148 10.91 6.76 4.76
C VAL A 148 11.41 7.13 3.37
N VAL A 149 11.18 6.28 2.35
CA VAL A 149 11.61 6.54 0.97
C VAL A 149 10.91 7.77 0.38
N TRP A 150 9.57 7.87 0.53
CA TRP A 150 8.82 9.03 0.03
C TRP A 150 9.08 10.29 0.87
N GLY A 151 9.20 10.14 2.19
CA GLY A 151 9.50 11.24 3.10
C GLY A 151 10.88 11.87 2.88
N SER A 152 11.86 11.08 2.46
CA SER A 152 13.16 11.64 2.07
C SER A 152 13.09 12.36 0.72
N LYS A 153 12.29 11.90 -0.23
CA LYS A 153 12.17 12.52 -1.57
C LYS A 153 11.33 13.81 -1.57
N LEU A 154 10.18 13.80 -0.89
CA LEU A 154 9.21 14.90 -0.89
C LEU A 154 9.20 15.72 0.41
N GLY A 155 9.98 15.29 1.40
CA GLY A 155 9.85 15.74 2.78
C GLY A 155 8.69 15.03 3.49
N VAL A 156 8.79 14.92 4.81
CA VAL A 156 7.72 14.35 5.65
C VAL A 156 6.61 15.38 5.77
N GLN A 157 5.52 15.16 5.07
CA GLN A 157 4.34 16.02 5.02
C GLN A 157 3.07 15.17 4.90
N PHE A 158 1.94 15.74 5.28
CA PHE A 158 0.67 15.01 5.24
C PHE A 158 0.20 14.67 3.82
N ALA A 159 0.64 15.44 2.81
CA ALA A 159 0.35 15.15 1.40
C ALA A 159 0.90 13.79 0.91
N ILE A 160 1.80 13.12 1.67
CA ILE A 160 2.23 11.75 1.35
C ILE A 160 1.06 10.77 1.38
N SER A 161 0.00 11.05 2.12
CA SER A 161 -1.23 10.23 2.13
C SER A 161 -1.85 10.08 0.74
N THR A 162 -1.70 11.09 -0.14
CA THR A 162 -2.19 11.01 -1.52
C THR A 162 -1.46 9.95 -2.35
N VAL A 163 -0.20 9.65 -2.02
CA VAL A 163 0.57 8.58 -2.67
C VAL A 163 -0.05 7.22 -2.37
N ALA A 164 -0.55 7.03 -1.14
CA ALA A 164 -1.25 5.80 -0.77
C ALA A 164 -2.52 5.58 -1.58
N LEU A 165 -3.23 6.65 -1.96
CA LEU A 165 -4.42 6.55 -2.80
C LEU A 165 -4.09 6.05 -4.21
N LYS A 166 -2.90 6.36 -4.74
CA LYS A 166 -2.42 5.82 -6.03
C LYS A 166 -2.18 4.30 -6.00
N ALA A 167 -2.08 3.68 -4.82
CA ALA A 167 -1.98 2.23 -4.71
C ALA A 167 -3.29 1.52 -5.11
N ILE A 168 -4.45 2.18 -4.97
CA ILE A 168 -5.74 1.60 -5.33
C ILE A 168 -5.82 1.27 -6.84
N PRO A 169 -5.55 2.20 -7.78
CA PRO A 169 -5.46 1.89 -9.20
C PRO A 169 -4.48 0.76 -9.52
N VAL A 170 -3.33 0.72 -8.85
CA VAL A 170 -2.33 -0.35 -9.04
C VAL A 170 -2.91 -1.72 -8.70
N LEU A 171 -3.61 -1.83 -7.57
CA LEU A 171 -4.26 -3.08 -7.14
C LEU A 171 -5.40 -3.48 -8.07
N ILE A 172 -6.18 -2.52 -8.56
CA ILE A 172 -7.26 -2.78 -9.52
C ILE A 172 -6.69 -3.34 -10.83
N ILE A 173 -5.64 -2.72 -11.36
CA ILE A 173 -5.02 -3.16 -12.61
C ILE A 173 -4.34 -4.51 -12.42
N GLY A 174 -3.60 -4.68 -11.31
CA GLY A 174 -2.89 -5.92 -11.02
C GLY A 174 -3.80 -7.10 -10.71
N GLY A 175 -4.96 -6.84 -10.09
CA GLY A 175 -5.86 -7.80 -9.48
C GLY A 175 -5.63 -7.93 -7.98
N PHE A 176 -6.70 -7.83 -7.19
CA PHE A 176 -6.63 -7.78 -5.71
C PHE A 176 -6.05 -9.05 -5.06
N THR A 177 -6.12 -10.18 -5.74
CA THR A 177 -5.69 -11.50 -5.22
C THR A 177 -4.27 -11.88 -5.62
N SER A 178 -3.62 -11.08 -6.49
CA SER A 178 -2.35 -11.46 -7.12
C SER A 178 -1.20 -10.52 -6.74
N VAL A 179 -0.25 -11.01 -5.94
CA VAL A 179 1.00 -10.27 -5.64
C VAL A 179 1.82 -9.99 -6.91
N PRO A 180 2.05 -10.96 -7.82
CA PRO A 180 2.70 -10.67 -9.10
C PRO A 180 1.92 -9.64 -9.94
N GLY A 181 0.59 -9.68 -9.87
CA GLY A 181 -0.28 -8.71 -10.52
C GLY A 181 -0.05 -7.30 -9.99
N ALA A 182 0.05 -7.12 -8.68
CA ALA A 182 0.32 -5.83 -8.06
C ALA A 182 1.68 -5.25 -8.50
N ILE A 183 2.72 -6.10 -8.67
CA ILE A 183 4.04 -5.68 -9.16
C ILE A 183 3.94 -5.19 -10.61
N VAL A 184 3.30 -5.97 -11.48
CA VAL A 184 3.13 -5.61 -12.89
C VAL A 184 2.23 -4.38 -13.03
N GLY A 185 1.13 -4.32 -12.26
CA GLY A 185 0.25 -3.16 -12.20
C GLY A 185 0.99 -1.89 -11.77
N GLY A 186 1.85 -1.98 -10.76
CA GLY A 186 2.68 -0.87 -10.29
C GLY A 186 3.68 -0.38 -11.35
N LEU A 187 4.30 -1.30 -12.09
CA LEU A 187 5.19 -0.95 -13.19
C LEU A 187 4.44 -0.29 -14.35
N ILE A 188 3.28 -0.82 -14.73
CA ILE A 188 2.44 -0.24 -15.79
C ILE A 188 1.97 1.16 -15.40
N VAL A 189 1.47 1.34 -14.17
CA VAL A 189 1.02 2.64 -13.68
C VAL A 189 2.19 3.61 -13.59
N GLY A 190 3.30 3.23 -12.95
CA GLY A 190 4.45 4.10 -12.75
C GLY A 190 5.12 4.53 -14.06
N CYS A 191 5.32 3.61 -15.00
CA CYS A 191 5.83 3.95 -16.32
C CYS A 191 4.81 4.78 -17.12
N GLY A 192 3.54 4.38 -17.06
CA GLY A 192 2.47 5.04 -17.81
C GLY A 192 2.25 6.47 -17.38
N GLU A 193 2.22 6.77 -16.07
CA GLU A 193 2.05 8.14 -15.57
C GLU A 193 3.20 9.06 -15.99
N LYS A 194 4.44 8.56 -15.93
CA LYS A 194 5.63 9.35 -16.34
C LYS A 194 5.68 9.57 -17.85
N LEU A 195 5.37 8.56 -18.64
CA LEU A 195 5.26 8.71 -20.09
C LEU A 195 4.13 9.67 -20.48
N ALA A 196 2.96 9.54 -19.83
CA ALA A 196 1.84 10.43 -20.07
C ALA A 196 2.18 11.90 -19.72
N GLU A 197 2.85 12.13 -18.58
CA GLU A 197 3.28 13.48 -18.18
C GLU A 197 4.25 14.10 -19.19
N VAL A 198 5.25 13.32 -19.66
CA VAL A 198 6.27 13.81 -20.60
C VAL A 198 5.70 14.08 -21.98
N TYR A 199 4.88 13.16 -22.53
CA TYR A 199 4.40 13.28 -23.91
C TYR A 199 3.09 14.06 -24.04
N LEU A 200 2.16 13.90 -23.09
CA LEU A 200 0.86 14.54 -23.13
C LEU A 200 0.81 15.84 -22.34
N GLY A 201 1.70 16.04 -21.37
CA GLY A 201 1.75 17.24 -20.53
C GLY A 201 1.90 18.52 -21.33
N ALA A 202 2.66 18.49 -22.41
CA ALA A 202 2.83 19.62 -23.32
C ALA A 202 1.55 20.02 -24.08
N TYR A 203 0.61 19.08 -24.29
CA TYR A 203 -0.63 19.29 -25.07
C TYR A 203 -1.86 19.53 -24.19
N ILE A 204 -1.97 18.82 -23.08
CA ILE A 204 -3.17 18.80 -22.22
C ILE A 204 -2.98 19.66 -20.97
N GLY A 205 -1.73 19.89 -20.56
CA GLY A 205 -1.34 20.57 -19.33
C GLY A 205 -0.64 19.62 -18.36
N TYR A 206 0.19 20.19 -17.48
CA TYR A 206 0.95 19.40 -16.48
C TYR A 206 0.04 18.92 -15.36
N GLY A 207 0.47 17.83 -14.67
CA GLY A 207 -0.27 17.21 -13.57
C GLY A 207 -1.10 16.00 -13.99
N ILE A 208 -0.87 15.48 -15.20
CA ILE A 208 -1.50 14.26 -15.72
C ILE A 208 -1.19 13.07 -14.79
N GLU A 209 -0.01 13.01 -14.19
CA GLU A 209 0.41 11.95 -13.27
C GLU A 209 -0.55 11.76 -12.09
N ASN A 210 -1.37 12.75 -11.73
CA ASN A 210 -2.29 12.64 -10.61
C ASN A 210 -3.59 11.90 -10.95
N TRP A 211 -4.11 12.03 -12.14
CA TRP A 211 -5.37 11.42 -12.55
C TRP A 211 -5.21 10.24 -13.52
N PHE A 212 -4.09 10.15 -14.22
CA PHE A 212 -3.81 9.09 -15.20
C PHE A 212 -3.96 7.67 -14.64
N PRO A 213 -3.46 7.33 -13.44
CA PRO A 213 -3.62 6.00 -12.86
C PRO A 213 -5.09 5.57 -12.74
N TYR A 214 -5.97 6.49 -12.36
CA TYR A 214 -7.40 6.22 -12.20
C TYR A 214 -8.10 6.00 -13.53
N MET A 215 -7.73 6.79 -14.56
CA MET A 215 -8.26 6.59 -15.92
C MET A 215 -7.79 5.27 -16.51
N LEU A 216 -6.53 4.91 -16.26
CA LEU A 216 -6.00 3.62 -16.70
C LEU A 216 -6.70 2.45 -15.99
N ALA A 217 -6.93 2.56 -14.68
CA ALA A 217 -7.67 1.56 -13.92
C ALA A 217 -9.11 1.42 -14.44
N LEU A 218 -9.79 2.54 -14.72
CA LEU A 218 -11.13 2.52 -15.31
C LEU A 218 -11.14 1.80 -16.65
N ALA A 219 -10.18 2.10 -17.53
CA ALA A 219 -10.06 1.45 -18.83
C ALA A 219 -9.84 -0.07 -18.69
N VAL A 220 -8.99 -0.49 -17.73
CA VAL A 220 -8.76 -1.91 -17.46
C VAL A 220 -10.03 -2.58 -16.93
N LEU A 221 -10.75 -1.95 -15.99
CA LEU A 221 -12.01 -2.48 -15.45
C LEU A 221 -13.10 -2.65 -16.53
N MET A 222 -13.15 -1.75 -17.50
CA MET A 222 -14.10 -1.88 -18.62
C MET A 222 -13.82 -3.10 -19.53
N ILE A 223 -12.54 -3.51 -19.62
CA ILE A 223 -12.11 -4.64 -20.47
C ILE A 223 -12.04 -5.93 -19.65
N ARG A 224 -11.49 -5.84 -18.43
CA ARG A 224 -11.29 -6.98 -17.50
C ARG A 224 -11.60 -6.54 -16.06
N PRO A 225 -12.84 -6.78 -15.58
CA PRO A 225 -13.24 -6.36 -14.22
C PRO A 225 -12.46 -7.07 -13.11
N GLU A 226 -11.81 -8.19 -13.39
CA GLU A 226 -10.99 -8.97 -12.45
C GLU A 226 -9.55 -8.45 -12.36
N GLY A 227 -9.16 -7.46 -13.19
CA GLY A 227 -7.77 -7.03 -13.35
C GLY A 227 -6.97 -7.97 -14.27
N LEU A 228 -5.66 -7.71 -14.41
CA LEU A 228 -4.80 -8.47 -15.33
C LEU A 228 -4.52 -9.89 -14.83
N PHE A 229 -4.41 -10.08 -13.52
CA PHE A 229 -4.03 -11.34 -12.86
C PHE A 229 -5.03 -11.76 -11.77
N GLY A 230 -6.21 -11.16 -11.73
CA GLY A 230 -7.28 -11.54 -10.80
C GLY A 230 -7.89 -12.90 -11.12
N GLU A 231 -8.40 -13.57 -10.11
CA GLU A 231 -9.14 -14.82 -10.27
C GLU A 231 -10.55 -14.54 -10.76
N LYS A 232 -11.05 -15.39 -11.67
CA LYS A 232 -12.43 -15.30 -12.16
C LYS A 232 -13.40 -15.62 -11.05
N ILE A 233 -14.29 -14.68 -10.75
CA ILE A 233 -15.41 -14.91 -9.82
C ILE A 233 -16.36 -15.89 -10.50
N ILE A 234 -16.34 -17.14 -10.07
CA ILE A 234 -17.32 -18.14 -10.50
C ILE A 234 -18.55 -17.95 -9.61
N GLU A 235 -19.52 -17.19 -10.07
CA GLU A 235 -20.84 -17.20 -9.44
C GLU A 235 -21.44 -18.60 -9.59
N ARG A 236 -21.44 -19.36 -8.49
CA ARG A 236 -22.24 -20.60 -8.42
C ARG A 236 -23.69 -20.17 -8.22
N VAL A 237 -24.46 -20.22 -9.32
CA VAL A 237 -25.91 -20.13 -9.30
C VAL A 237 -26.47 -21.40 -8.67
#